data_22ff4018dfa320682017f0440b2783b9
#
_entry.id   22ff4018dfa320682017f0440b2783b9
#
_cell.length_a   1.000
_cell.length_b   1.000
_cell.length_c   1.000
_cell.angle_alpha   90.00
_cell.angle_beta   90.00
_cell.angle_gamma   90.00
#
_symmetry.space_group_name_H-M   'P 1'
#
loop_
_entity.id
_entity.type
_entity.pdbx_description
1 polymer ?
#
loop_
_entity_poly.entity_id
_entity_poly.type
_entity_poly.pdbx_seq_one_letter_code
_entity_poly.pdbx_strand_id
1 'polypeptide(L)'
;IDGTLKITDVYGKRGKGVGINATGIAVTGENSKMTVTGPVFISGVKGSGLKTVGADTMISVGGGTIEAAEDADKSHNYYAARVEKGTININMDCNQAGKKKTNITGDMFVTGQYGKKVIEYSGGQLVDWKNAGKLNVALTDDKSSWKGAVVYDQYTSDYGTGGKTVHDVGEFNLWLQNGAVWTNERQSHGT
;
A
#
# COMPACT_ATOMS: atom_id res chain seq x y z
N ILE A 1 11.16 -11.16 -11.66
CA ILE A 1 10.64 -11.07 -13.04
C ILE A 1 11.42 -9.98 -13.75
N ASP A 2 12.17 -10.37 -14.74
CA ASP A 2 12.88 -9.43 -15.62
C ASP A 2 12.04 -9.18 -16.86
N GLY A 3 11.58 -7.96 -17.02
CA GLY A 3 10.70 -7.58 -18.13
C GLY A 3 9.45 -6.84 -17.68
N THR A 4 8.53 -6.64 -18.61
CA THR A 4 7.27 -5.92 -18.37
C THR A 4 6.21 -6.87 -17.80
N LEU A 5 5.55 -6.46 -16.72
CA LEU A 5 4.40 -7.16 -16.17
C LEU A 5 3.14 -6.33 -16.41
N LYS A 6 2.14 -6.95 -17.05
CA LYS A 6 0.83 -6.33 -17.27
C LYS A 6 -0.27 -7.13 -16.56
N ILE A 7 -1.08 -6.44 -15.76
CA ILE A 7 -2.20 -6.99 -15.02
C ILE A 7 -3.40 -6.05 -15.23
N THR A 8 -4.48 -6.56 -15.81
CA THR A 8 -5.67 -5.76 -16.09
C THR A 8 -6.93 -6.53 -15.67
N ASP A 9 -7.94 -5.78 -15.25
CA ASP A 9 -9.31 -6.28 -15.04
C ASP A 9 -9.42 -7.46 -14.07
N VAL A 10 -8.77 -7.34 -12.92
CA VAL A 10 -8.86 -8.37 -11.86
C VAL A 10 -10.07 -8.11 -10.97
N TYR A 11 -10.99 -9.06 -10.97
CA TYR A 11 -12.24 -8.99 -10.20
C TYR A 11 -12.25 -10.07 -9.12
N GLY A 12 -12.59 -9.69 -7.89
CA GLY A 12 -12.87 -10.63 -6.82
C GLY A 12 -14.30 -11.20 -6.95
N LYS A 13 -14.51 -12.46 -6.59
CA LYS A 13 -15.85 -13.05 -6.53
C LYS A 13 -16.63 -12.44 -5.36
N ARG A 14 -17.78 -11.85 -5.64
CA ARG A 14 -18.66 -11.27 -4.62
C ARG A 14 -19.33 -12.40 -3.81
N GLY A 15 -18.85 -12.65 -2.60
CA GLY A 15 -19.58 -13.43 -1.60
C GLY A 15 -20.53 -12.53 -0.81
N LYS A 16 -21.65 -13.04 -0.33
CA LYS A 16 -22.56 -12.27 0.56
C LYS A 16 -21.75 -11.79 1.78
N GLY A 17 -21.62 -10.46 1.92
CA GLY A 17 -21.08 -9.82 3.12
C GLY A 17 -19.57 -9.58 3.17
N VAL A 18 -18.81 -9.81 2.11
CA VAL A 18 -17.36 -9.53 2.08
C VAL A 18 -17.02 -8.58 0.94
N GLY A 19 -16.27 -7.53 1.24
CA GLY A 19 -15.77 -6.58 0.25
C GLY A 19 -14.98 -7.26 -0.87
N ILE A 20 -14.97 -6.68 -2.03
CA ILE A 20 -14.22 -7.19 -3.18
C ILE A 20 -12.72 -7.00 -2.89
N ASN A 21 -12.01 -8.10 -2.67
CA ASN A 21 -10.58 -8.10 -2.39
C ASN A 21 -9.77 -8.66 -3.57
N ALA A 22 -10.00 -8.11 -4.75
CA ALA A 22 -9.12 -8.42 -5.86
C ALA A 22 -7.75 -7.79 -5.63
N THR A 23 -6.69 -8.46 -6.04
CA THR A 23 -5.33 -7.92 -5.92
C THR A 23 -4.55 -8.21 -7.20
N GLY A 24 -3.88 -7.20 -7.72
CA GLY A 24 -3.00 -7.37 -8.88
C GLY A 24 -1.76 -8.19 -8.53
N ILE A 25 -0.96 -7.70 -7.60
CA ILE A 25 0.20 -8.41 -7.05
C ILE A 25 0.05 -8.49 -5.54
N ALA A 26 0.07 -9.70 -5.00
CA ALA A 26 0.03 -9.95 -3.55
C ALA A 26 1.23 -10.76 -3.08
N VAL A 27 1.82 -10.34 -1.96
CA VAL A 27 2.80 -11.11 -1.20
C VAL A 27 2.30 -11.24 0.24
N THR A 28 1.97 -12.46 0.66
CA THR A 28 1.24 -12.73 1.90
C THR A 28 1.95 -13.63 2.90
N GLY A 29 3.01 -14.30 2.51
CA GLY A 29 3.78 -15.17 3.41
C GLY A 29 4.90 -14.42 4.12
N GLU A 30 5.20 -14.76 5.37
CA GLU A 30 6.35 -14.20 6.09
C GLU A 30 7.65 -14.40 5.29
N ASN A 31 8.54 -13.40 5.32
CA ASN A 31 9.82 -13.39 4.60
C ASN A 31 9.73 -13.58 3.08
N SER A 32 8.52 -13.49 2.51
CA SER A 32 8.32 -13.66 1.06
C SER A 32 8.59 -12.37 0.31
N LYS A 33 9.26 -12.47 -0.84
CA LYS A 33 9.65 -11.30 -1.64
C LYS A 33 9.32 -11.50 -3.11
N MET A 34 8.82 -10.45 -3.74
CA MET A 34 8.61 -10.38 -5.18
C MET A 34 9.28 -9.13 -5.74
N THR A 35 10.09 -9.30 -6.76
CA THR A 35 10.74 -8.21 -7.47
C THR A 35 10.40 -8.27 -8.96
N VAL A 36 9.92 -7.15 -9.49
CA VAL A 36 9.75 -6.92 -10.93
C VAL A 36 10.67 -5.79 -11.32
N THR A 37 11.75 -6.10 -12.01
CA THR A 37 12.79 -5.12 -12.37
C THR A 37 12.34 -4.21 -13.50
N GLY A 38 11.45 -4.69 -14.36
CA GLY A 38 10.86 -3.93 -15.46
C GLY A 38 9.65 -3.08 -15.01
N PRO A 39 9.06 -2.33 -15.95
CA PRO A 39 7.86 -1.57 -15.67
C PRO A 39 6.65 -2.49 -15.43
N VAL A 40 5.76 -2.09 -14.51
CA VAL A 40 4.47 -2.73 -14.31
C VAL A 40 3.36 -1.88 -14.91
N PHE A 41 2.32 -2.55 -15.41
CA PHE A 41 1.09 -1.92 -15.87
C PHE A 41 -0.07 -2.61 -15.19
N ILE A 42 -0.64 -1.96 -14.19
CA ILE A 42 -1.72 -2.48 -13.36
C ILE A 42 -2.90 -1.53 -13.45
N SER A 43 -4.06 -2.03 -13.91
CA SER A 43 -5.28 -1.25 -14.01
C SER A 43 -6.52 -2.12 -13.85
N GLY A 44 -7.67 -1.51 -13.55
CA GLY A 44 -8.94 -2.23 -13.44
C GLY A 44 -9.02 -3.24 -12.29
N VAL A 45 -8.13 -3.15 -11.29
CA VAL A 45 -8.12 -4.06 -10.14
C VAL A 45 -9.08 -3.56 -9.08
N LYS A 46 -10.16 -4.28 -8.85
CA LYS A 46 -11.18 -3.95 -7.84
C LYS A 46 -10.74 -4.41 -6.44
N GLY A 47 -9.81 -3.68 -5.87
CA GLY A 47 -9.21 -3.95 -4.56
C GLY A 47 -7.88 -3.22 -4.40
N SER A 48 -6.77 -3.90 -4.57
CA SER A 48 -5.44 -3.29 -4.45
C SER A 48 -4.55 -3.66 -5.63
N GLY A 49 -3.93 -2.68 -6.28
CA GLY A 49 -2.96 -2.94 -7.34
C GLY A 49 -1.77 -3.75 -6.80
N LEU A 50 -1.17 -3.29 -5.73
CA LEU A 50 -0.12 -3.98 -4.99
C LEU A 50 -0.56 -4.22 -3.54
N LYS A 51 -0.26 -5.40 -2.97
CA LYS A 51 -0.61 -5.70 -1.57
C LYS A 51 0.45 -6.55 -0.88
N THR A 52 0.88 -6.11 0.31
CA THR A 52 1.69 -6.93 1.22
C THR A 52 0.94 -7.20 2.52
N VAL A 53 1.04 -8.45 2.99
CA VAL A 53 0.44 -8.90 4.26
C VAL A 53 1.39 -9.92 4.91
N GLY A 54 2.05 -9.53 5.96
CA GLY A 54 2.97 -10.42 6.68
C GLY A 54 4.29 -9.75 7.01
N ALA A 55 4.92 -10.23 8.06
CA ALA A 55 6.22 -9.74 8.49
C ALA A 55 7.28 -9.98 7.40
N ASP A 56 8.14 -8.99 7.20
CA ASP A 56 9.25 -9.05 6.26
C ASP A 56 8.88 -9.42 4.81
N THR A 57 7.59 -9.28 4.46
CA THR A 57 7.16 -9.39 3.05
C THR A 57 7.62 -8.18 2.26
N MET A 58 7.93 -8.38 0.99
CA MET A 58 8.34 -7.28 0.12
C MET A 58 7.80 -7.42 -1.29
N ILE A 59 7.28 -6.32 -1.82
CA ILE A 59 7.08 -6.12 -3.26
C ILE A 59 7.99 -4.99 -3.70
N SER A 60 8.79 -5.23 -4.74
CA SER A 60 9.56 -4.18 -5.41
C SER A 60 9.22 -4.15 -6.89
N VAL A 61 8.77 -3.01 -7.39
CA VAL A 61 8.46 -2.81 -8.81
C VAL A 61 9.28 -1.67 -9.38
N GLY A 62 9.75 -1.83 -10.60
CA GLY A 62 10.66 -0.89 -11.24
C GLY A 62 10.00 0.33 -11.88
N GLY A 63 8.83 0.75 -11.41
CA GLY A 63 8.06 1.85 -12.00
C GLY A 63 7.01 1.37 -12.98
N GLY A 64 6.48 2.26 -13.83
CA GLY A 64 5.41 1.98 -14.79
C GLY A 64 4.10 2.68 -14.43
N THR A 65 2.96 2.04 -14.68
CA THR A 65 1.64 2.61 -14.39
C THR A 65 0.89 1.73 -13.40
N ILE A 66 0.39 2.32 -12.32
CA ILE A 66 -0.40 1.64 -11.31
C ILE A 66 -1.67 2.46 -11.07
N GLU A 67 -2.82 1.90 -11.44
CA GLU A 67 -4.11 2.57 -11.34
C GLU A 67 -5.05 1.76 -10.47
N ALA A 68 -5.56 2.38 -9.40
CA ALA A 68 -6.70 1.85 -8.68
C ALA A 68 -7.92 1.88 -9.59
N ALA A 69 -8.76 0.83 -9.53
CA ALA A 69 -10.03 0.86 -10.24
C ALA A 69 -10.92 1.97 -9.69
N GLU A 70 -11.75 2.55 -10.56
CA GLU A 70 -12.82 3.43 -10.10
C GLU A 70 -13.98 2.60 -9.56
N ASP A 71 -14.52 3.01 -8.42
CA ASP A 71 -15.77 2.48 -7.90
C ASP A 71 -16.90 3.47 -8.25
N ALA A 72 -17.70 3.10 -9.24
CA ALA A 72 -18.82 3.95 -9.69
C ALA A 72 -19.82 4.23 -8.56
N ASP A 73 -19.98 3.31 -7.64
CA ASP A 73 -20.93 3.43 -6.52
C ASP A 73 -20.30 4.09 -5.29
N LYS A 74 -18.99 4.36 -5.32
CA LYS A 74 -18.21 4.90 -4.19
C LYS A 74 -18.39 4.13 -2.86
N SER A 75 -18.78 2.88 -2.95
CA SER A 75 -19.05 2.02 -1.80
C SER A 75 -17.83 1.22 -1.32
N HIS A 76 -16.74 1.23 -2.10
CA HIS A 76 -15.53 0.49 -1.82
C HIS A 76 -14.30 1.35 -1.97
N ASN A 77 -13.31 1.08 -1.16
CA ASN A 77 -12.01 1.71 -1.25
C ASN A 77 -11.07 0.82 -2.08
N TYR A 78 -10.74 1.24 -3.29
CA TYR A 78 -9.71 0.61 -4.09
C TYR A 78 -8.43 1.40 -3.97
N TYR A 79 -7.30 0.69 -3.88
CA TYR A 79 -6.00 1.30 -3.63
C TYR A 79 -5.03 0.97 -4.77
N ALA A 80 -4.19 1.92 -5.14
CA ALA A 80 -3.05 1.65 -6.00
C ALA A 80 -2.05 0.71 -5.29
N ALA A 81 -1.82 0.94 -4.00
CA ALA A 81 -1.02 0.08 -3.16
C ALA A 81 -1.62 -0.03 -1.74
N ARG A 82 -1.50 -1.22 -1.13
CA ARG A 82 -1.94 -1.47 0.24
C ARG A 82 -0.87 -2.24 1.01
N VAL A 83 -0.31 -1.61 2.02
CA VAL A 83 0.67 -2.22 2.90
C VAL A 83 0.01 -2.49 4.24
N GLU A 84 -0.31 -3.76 4.52
CA GLU A 84 -0.82 -4.16 5.84
C GLU A 84 0.30 -4.51 6.79
N LYS A 85 1.38 -5.08 6.27
CA LYS A 85 2.69 -5.32 6.88
C LYS A 85 3.73 -5.47 5.80
N GLY A 86 4.99 -5.38 6.16
CA GLY A 86 6.07 -5.53 5.21
C GLY A 86 6.32 -4.25 4.40
N THR A 87 6.86 -4.38 3.22
CA THR A 87 7.35 -3.24 2.44
C THR A 87 6.87 -3.30 0.99
N ILE A 88 6.39 -2.18 0.47
CA ILE A 88 6.22 -1.97 -0.97
C ILE A 88 7.20 -0.89 -1.43
N ASN A 89 7.99 -1.21 -2.44
CA ASN A 89 8.92 -0.30 -3.12
C ASN A 89 8.45 -0.06 -4.55
N ILE A 90 8.18 1.18 -4.90
CA ILE A 90 7.80 1.58 -6.26
C ILE A 90 8.91 2.47 -6.82
N ASN A 91 9.55 2.03 -7.89
CA ASN A 91 10.68 2.70 -8.53
C ASN A 91 11.84 2.99 -7.55
N MET A 92 12.16 2.03 -6.69
CA MET A 92 13.29 2.11 -5.78
C MET A 92 14.39 1.16 -6.23
N ASP A 93 15.63 1.60 -6.13
CA ASP A 93 16.83 0.80 -6.36
C ASP A 93 17.70 0.83 -5.09
N CYS A 94 17.83 -0.31 -4.43
CA CYS A 94 18.63 -0.47 -3.22
C CYS A 94 18.45 0.65 -2.18
N ASN A 95 17.22 1.02 -1.86
CA ASN A 95 16.85 2.14 -0.98
C ASN A 95 17.14 3.55 -1.53
N GLN A 96 17.46 3.66 -2.81
CA GLN A 96 17.56 4.92 -3.52
C GLN A 96 16.40 5.08 -4.52
N ALA A 97 16.10 6.32 -4.89
CA ALA A 97 15.12 6.59 -5.91
C ALA A 97 15.57 6.02 -7.26
N GLY A 98 14.75 5.19 -7.87
CA GLY A 98 14.96 4.66 -9.22
C GLY A 98 14.77 5.76 -10.28
N LYS A 99 15.12 5.48 -11.53
CA LYS A 99 15.08 6.44 -12.64
C LYS A 99 14.01 6.13 -13.67
N LYS A 100 13.04 5.27 -13.35
CA LYS A 100 12.01 4.87 -14.31
C LYS A 100 10.79 5.75 -14.17
N LYS A 101 10.16 6.05 -15.32
CA LYS A 101 8.87 6.72 -15.35
C LYS A 101 7.85 5.95 -14.52
N THR A 102 7.12 6.69 -13.67
CA THR A 102 6.15 6.11 -12.74
C THR A 102 4.90 6.96 -12.68
N ASN A 103 3.77 6.40 -13.07
CA ASN A 103 2.48 7.07 -12.99
C ASN A 103 1.54 6.28 -12.09
N ILE A 104 0.99 6.97 -11.10
CA ILE A 104 0.13 6.33 -10.11
C ILE A 104 -1.18 7.11 -10.04
N THR A 105 -2.29 6.38 -10.06
CA THR A 105 -3.63 6.93 -9.87
C THR A 105 -4.33 6.14 -8.78
N GLY A 106 -4.81 6.83 -7.77
CA GLY A 106 -5.50 6.24 -6.63
C GLY A 106 -4.76 6.41 -5.32
N ASP A 107 -5.49 6.17 -4.25
CA ASP A 107 -4.97 6.26 -2.90
C ASP A 107 -4.03 5.09 -2.59
N MET A 108 -3.13 5.31 -1.66
CA MET A 108 -2.26 4.28 -1.12
C MET A 108 -2.52 4.13 0.39
N PHE A 109 -2.67 2.91 0.82
CA PHE A 109 -2.99 2.59 2.20
C PHE A 109 -1.79 1.99 2.92
N VAL A 110 -1.46 2.54 4.07
CA VAL A 110 -0.37 2.05 4.93
C VAL A 110 -0.92 1.82 6.34
N THR A 111 -0.81 0.60 6.82
CA THR A 111 -1.23 0.25 8.18
C THR A 111 -0.14 -0.44 8.96
N GLY A 112 -0.08 -0.17 10.25
CA GLY A 112 0.74 -0.90 11.20
C GLY A 112 -0.01 -2.00 11.95
N GLN A 113 -1.28 -2.24 11.62
CA GLN A 113 -2.23 -2.84 12.54
C GLN A 113 -2.25 -4.38 12.58
N TYR A 114 -1.79 -5.10 11.60
CA TYR A 114 -1.96 -6.55 11.54
C TYR A 114 -0.83 -7.36 12.20
N GLY A 115 -0.11 -6.77 13.16
CA GLY A 115 0.63 -7.52 14.15
C GLY A 115 -0.32 -7.89 15.30
N LYS A 116 -0.38 -9.14 15.71
CA LYS A 116 -1.07 -9.49 16.95
C LYS A 116 -0.57 -8.54 18.04
N LYS A 117 -1.43 -7.60 18.42
CA LYS A 117 -1.21 -6.76 19.58
C LYS A 117 -1.51 -7.64 20.77
N VAL A 118 -0.49 -8.16 21.40
CA VAL A 118 -0.61 -8.67 22.75
C VAL A 118 -0.43 -7.47 23.68
N ILE A 119 -1.54 -6.86 24.07
CA ILE A 119 -1.54 -6.01 25.25
C ILE A 119 -1.66 -6.96 26.43
N GLU A 120 -0.55 -7.30 27.05
CA GLU A 120 -0.63 -7.93 28.35
C GLU A 120 -0.99 -6.88 29.38
N TYR A 121 -2.11 -7.10 30.05
CA TYR A 121 -2.70 -6.21 31.05
C TYR A 121 -1.92 -6.11 32.39
N SER A 122 -0.81 -6.76 32.53
CA SER A 122 0.01 -6.69 33.73
C SER A 122 1.37 -6.06 33.43
N GLY A 123 1.44 -4.74 33.61
CA GLY A 123 2.75 -4.09 33.69
C GLY A 123 3.12 -3.10 32.61
N GLY A 124 2.29 -2.82 31.64
CA GLY A 124 2.46 -1.65 30.76
C GLY A 124 3.61 -1.71 29.76
N GLN A 125 4.06 -2.86 29.32
CA GLN A 125 5.03 -2.97 28.24
C GLN A 125 4.34 -3.01 26.88
N LEU A 126 4.68 -2.04 26.03
CA LEU A 126 4.39 -2.04 24.61
C LEU A 126 5.25 -3.12 23.94
N VAL A 127 4.62 -4.13 23.37
CA VAL A 127 5.33 -5.16 22.62
C VAL A 127 5.63 -4.65 21.22
N ASP A 128 6.84 -4.80 20.87
CA ASP A 128 7.63 -4.59 19.67
C ASP A 128 6.86 -4.33 18.34
N TRP A 129 6.97 -3.10 17.83
CA TRP A 129 6.41 -2.59 16.58
C TRP A 129 7.19 -2.98 15.34
N LYS A 130 7.96 -4.03 15.34
CA LYS A 130 8.88 -4.45 14.28
C LYS A 130 8.22 -4.71 12.92
N ASN A 131 6.91 -4.60 12.80
CA ASN A 131 6.17 -5.02 11.61
C ASN A 131 5.19 -3.99 11.06
N ALA A 132 5.41 -2.70 11.29
CA ALA A 132 4.64 -1.66 10.63
C ALA A 132 4.82 -1.73 9.11
N GLY A 133 3.76 -1.45 8.36
CA GLY A 133 3.83 -1.37 6.91
C GLY A 133 4.74 -0.22 6.46
N LYS A 134 5.54 -0.45 5.44
CA LYS A 134 6.41 0.56 4.85
C LYS A 134 6.17 0.70 3.35
N LEU A 135 5.89 1.92 2.92
CA LEU A 135 5.67 2.25 1.52
C LEU A 135 6.71 3.28 1.06
N ASN A 136 7.49 2.91 0.06
CA ASN A 136 8.49 3.76 -0.55
C ASN A 136 8.11 4.01 -2.01
N VAL A 137 8.03 5.27 -2.40
CA VAL A 137 7.64 5.70 -3.76
C VAL A 137 8.63 6.71 -4.30
N ALA A 138 9.14 6.48 -5.49
CA ALA A 138 10.00 7.44 -6.17
C ALA A 138 9.38 7.90 -7.50
N LEU A 139 9.20 9.21 -7.62
CA LEU A 139 8.78 9.93 -8.82
C LEU A 139 9.94 10.83 -9.22
N THR A 140 10.64 10.49 -10.27
CA THR A 140 11.99 11.03 -10.50
C THR A 140 12.22 11.68 -11.85
N ASP A 141 11.17 11.91 -12.62
CA ASP A 141 11.23 12.66 -13.88
C ASP A 141 9.95 13.49 -14.12
N ASP A 142 10.01 14.42 -15.05
CA ASP A 142 8.91 15.33 -15.42
C ASP A 142 7.69 14.64 -16.05
N LYS A 143 7.79 13.35 -16.32
CA LYS A 143 6.71 12.51 -16.85
C LYS A 143 6.14 11.57 -15.81
N SER A 144 6.70 11.60 -14.60
CA SER A 144 6.21 10.82 -13.45
C SER A 144 5.19 11.63 -12.66
N SER A 145 4.10 10.97 -12.29
CA SER A 145 3.05 11.62 -11.51
C SER A 145 2.34 10.65 -10.57
N TRP A 146 1.81 11.21 -9.49
CA TRP A 146 0.86 10.52 -8.64
C TRP A 146 -0.33 11.44 -8.34
N LYS A 147 -1.54 10.92 -8.60
CA LYS A 147 -2.79 11.53 -8.20
C LYS A 147 -3.49 10.63 -7.20
N GLY A 148 -3.59 11.08 -5.94
CA GLY A 148 -4.14 10.32 -4.83
C GLY A 148 -3.53 10.75 -3.51
N ALA A 149 -3.99 10.16 -2.41
CA ALA A 149 -3.55 10.45 -1.06
C ALA A 149 -2.92 9.23 -0.38
N VAL A 150 -2.14 9.48 0.66
CA VAL A 150 -1.75 8.44 1.62
C VAL A 150 -2.85 8.32 2.66
N VAL A 151 -3.36 7.12 2.83
CA VAL A 151 -4.37 6.79 3.83
C VAL A 151 -3.70 5.96 4.92
N TYR A 152 -3.76 6.46 6.13
CA TYR A 152 -3.30 5.75 7.32
C TYR A 152 -4.50 5.18 8.06
N ASP A 153 -4.41 3.94 8.49
CA ASP A 153 -5.37 3.39 9.42
C ASP A 153 -5.05 3.89 10.83
N GLN A 154 -5.88 4.79 11.32
CA GLN A 154 -5.83 5.22 12.72
C GLN A 154 -6.75 4.32 13.51
N TYR A 155 -6.23 3.22 14.02
CA TYR A 155 -7.00 2.40 14.93
C TYR A 155 -6.87 2.90 16.36
N THR A 156 -7.97 3.43 16.86
CA THR A 156 -8.15 3.72 18.28
C THR A 156 -8.91 2.55 18.88
N SER A 157 -8.24 1.65 19.57
CA SER A 157 -8.95 0.66 20.39
C SER A 157 -9.06 1.18 21.81
N ASP A 158 -10.25 1.61 22.17
CA ASP A 158 -10.64 1.79 23.58
C ASP A 158 -10.82 0.40 24.21
N TYR A 159 -9.80 -0.08 24.88
CA TYR A 159 -9.96 -1.18 25.83
C TYR A 159 -10.27 -0.59 27.20
N GLY A 160 -11.47 -0.89 27.68
CA GLY A 160 -12.06 -0.31 28.87
C GLY A 160 -11.15 -0.19 30.09
N THR A 161 -11.42 0.85 30.89
CA THR A 161 -10.83 1.19 32.19
C THR A 161 -9.33 1.34 32.25
N GLY A 162 -8.83 2.44 31.73
CA GLY A 162 -7.42 2.83 31.78
C GLY A 162 -6.78 3.02 30.42
N GLY A 163 -7.58 3.25 29.38
CA GLY A 163 -7.25 3.30 27.97
C GLY A 163 -5.93 4.02 27.64
N LYS A 164 -5.00 3.29 27.06
CA LYS A 164 -3.91 3.89 26.30
C LYS A 164 -4.26 3.82 24.83
N THR A 165 -4.42 4.99 24.21
CA THR A 165 -4.49 5.11 22.77
C THR A 165 -3.15 4.72 22.17
N VAL A 166 -3.13 3.71 21.35
CA VAL A 166 -1.92 3.30 20.63
C VAL A 166 -2.09 3.70 19.17
N HIS A 167 -1.25 4.60 18.72
CA HIS A 167 -1.18 5.00 17.32
C HIS A 167 -0.27 4.02 16.58
N ASP A 168 -0.84 3.30 15.62
CA ASP A 168 -0.06 2.50 14.68
C ASP A 168 0.46 3.42 13.58
N VAL A 169 1.76 3.50 13.48
CA VAL A 169 2.41 4.39 12.51
C VAL A 169 3.04 3.53 11.42
N GLY A 170 2.36 3.40 10.29
CA GLY A 170 3.00 2.96 9.06
C GLY A 170 4.00 4.02 8.58
N GLU A 171 5.00 3.62 7.84
CA GLU A 171 6.01 4.50 7.27
C GLU A 171 5.73 4.76 5.79
N PHE A 172 5.63 6.02 5.40
CA PHE A 172 5.54 6.43 4.01
C PHE A 172 6.69 7.36 3.64
N ASN A 173 7.42 7.00 2.60
CA ASN A 173 8.51 7.80 2.05
C ASN A 173 8.25 8.13 0.58
N LEU A 174 8.33 9.39 0.23
CA LEU A 174 8.19 9.88 -1.14
C LEU A 174 9.46 10.64 -1.57
N TRP A 175 10.05 10.17 -2.67
CA TRP A 175 11.08 10.89 -3.40
C TRP A 175 10.44 11.59 -4.59
N LEU A 176 10.37 12.90 -4.55
CA LEU A 176 9.81 13.74 -5.61
C LEU A 176 10.93 14.58 -6.21
N GLN A 177 11.33 14.32 -7.45
CA GLN A 177 12.50 14.91 -8.08
C GLN A 177 12.25 15.29 -9.54
N ASN A 178 13.07 16.19 -10.07
CA ASN A 178 13.18 16.51 -11.49
C ASN A 178 11.85 16.85 -12.19
N GLY A 179 10.98 17.62 -11.54
CA GLY A 179 9.72 18.05 -12.13
C GLY A 179 8.57 17.04 -12.05
N ALA A 180 8.77 15.92 -11.37
CA ALA A 180 7.67 15.00 -11.07
C ALA A 180 6.58 15.66 -10.21
N VAL A 181 5.33 15.23 -10.37
CA VAL A 181 4.18 15.88 -9.73
C VAL A 181 3.43 14.90 -8.83
N TRP A 182 3.16 15.33 -7.61
CA TRP A 182 2.18 14.68 -6.74
C TRP A 182 1.00 15.60 -6.50
N THR A 183 -0.20 15.16 -6.92
CA THR A 183 -1.46 15.81 -6.64
C THR A 183 -2.13 15.08 -5.49
N ASN A 184 -2.06 15.66 -4.29
CA ASN A 184 -2.65 15.09 -3.08
C ASN A 184 -4.17 15.32 -3.08
N GLU A 185 -4.88 14.48 -3.79
CA GLU A 185 -6.34 14.48 -3.84
C GLU A 185 -6.83 13.11 -3.33
N ARG A 186 -7.49 13.10 -2.19
CA ARG A 186 -8.15 11.87 -1.73
C ARG A 186 -9.28 11.53 -2.70
N GLN A 187 -9.32 10.30 -3.19
CA GLN A 187 -10.52 9.82 -3.88
C GLN A 187 -11.68 9.92 -2.88
N SER A 188 -12.68 10.71 -3.22
CA SER A 188 -13.84 10.91 -2.34
C SER A 188 -14.59 9.60 -2.20
N HIS A 189 -14.43 8.97 -1.06
CA HIS A 189 -15.24 7.83 -0.68
C HIS A 189 -16.53 8.37 -0.06
N GLY A 190 -17.67 7.86 -0.49
CA GLY A 190 -18.94 8.19 0.13
C GLY A 190 -18.87 7.86 1.63
N THR A 191 -19.32 8.78 2.44
CA THR A 191 -19.52 8.61 3.89
C THR A 191 -20.67 7.67 4.15
#